data_3e44a31112e4cfd66b521437ba631609
#
_entry.id   3e44a31112e4cfd66b521437ba631609
#
_cell.length_a   1.000
_cell.length_b   1.000
_cell.length_c   1.000
_cell.angle_alpha   90.00
_cell.angle_beta   90.00
_cell.angle_gamma   90.00
#
_symmetry.space_group_name_H-M   'P 1'
#
loop_
_entity.id
_entity.type
_entity.pdbx_description
1 polymer ?
#
loop_
_entity_poly.entity_id
_entity_poly.type
_entity_poly.pdbx_seq_one_letter_code
_entity_poly.pdbx_strand_id
1 'polypeptide(L)'
;MALLLDTGPWVALLSRNDTHHRWAVEQFRRLTPPLLSCEAVVAETCFLLARAGFDPALALQFIERGVVQLPFALQDQISAVRALLKRYDNVPASLADAALIRLAEVHDSPLLITTDSDFHIYRRHGRQTIPLITP
;
A
#
# COMPACT_ATOMS: atom_id res chain seq x y z
N MET A 1 7.46 -2.24 -14.75
CA MET A 1 7.41 -2.49 -13.30
C MET A 1 6.28 -1.66 -12.69
N ALA A 2 5.49 -2.28 -11.82
CA ALA A 2 4.41 -1.58 -11.10
C ALA A 2 4.85 -1.31 -9.66
N LEU A 3 4.95 -0.03 -9.29
CA LEU A 3 5.24 0.39 -7.92
C LEU A 3 3.94 0.45 -7.13
N LEU A 4 3.82 -0.37 -6.10
CA LEU A 4 2.63 -0.42 -5.24
C LEU A 4 2.93 0.28 -3.91
N LEU A 5 1.98 1.04 -3.41
CA LEU A 5 2.13 1.84 -2.20
C LEU A 5 1.20 1.37 -1.09
N ASP A 6 1.79 0.94 0.03
CA ASP A 6 1.08 0.64 1.26
C ASP A 6 0.93 1.88 2.15
N THR A 7 0.11 1.79 3.15
CA THR A 7 -0.21 2.86 4.11
C THR A 7 1.00 3.37 4.87
N GLY A 8 1.83 2.48 5.43
CA GLY A 8 2.94 2.84 6.31
C GLY A 8 3.91 3.84 5.71
N PRO A 9 4.49 3.57 4.54
CA PRO A 9 5.39 4.52 3.88
C PRO A 9 4.74 5.85 3.53
N TRP A 10 3.47 5.84 3.15
CA TRP A 10 2.75 7.06 2.80
C TRP A 10 2.56 7.96 4.04
N VAL A 11 2.12 7.37 5.14
CA VAL A 11 2.02 8.09 6.43
C VAL A 11 3.41 8.58 6.86
N ALA A 12 4.43 7.73 6.78
CA ALA A 12 5.79 8.08 7.18
C ALA A 12 6.33 9.26 6.39
N LEU A 13 6.03 9.32 5.08
CA LEU A 13 6.45 10.44 4.24
C LEU A 13 5.80 11.75 4.70
N LEU A 14 4.51 11.73 5.03
CA LEU A 14 3.73 12.92 5.36
C LEU A 14 3.78 13.31 6.82
N SER A 15 4.13 12.38 7.71
CA SER A 15 4.25 12.62 9.15
C SER A 15 5.72 12.69 9.54
N ARG A 16 6.24 13.91 9.74
CA ARG A 16 7.64 14.10 10.14
C ARG A 16 7.99 13.48 11.49
N ASN A 17 6.99 13.14 12.30
CA ASN A 17 7.17 12.50 13.60
C ASN A 17 7.18 10.96 13.52
N ASP A 18 6.91 10.40 12.34
CA ASP A 18 6.91 8.95 12.15
C ASP A 18 8.32 8.39 12.26
N THR A 19 8.45 7.22 12.88
CA THR A 19 9.74 6.52 13.07
C THR A 19 10.46 6.31 11.74
N HIS A 20 9.73 6.05 10.67
CA HIS A 20 10.28 5.76 9.33
C HIS A 20 10.27 6.98 8.40
N HIS A 21 10.07 8.19 8.94
CA HIS A 21 9.97 9.39 8.09
C HIS A 21 11.19 9.58 7.19
N ARG A 22 12.39 9.53 7.78
CA ARG A 22 13.64 9.74 7.03
C ARG A 22 13.83 8.69 5.94
N TRP A 23 13.55 7.43 6.26
CA TRP A 23 13.59 6.34 5.29
C TRP A 23 12.61 6.57 4.14
N ALA A 24 11.38 6.95 4.45
CA ALA A 24 10.35 7.21 3.44
C ALA A 24 10.74 8.35 2.51
N VAL A 25 11.22 9.47 3.06
CA VAL A 25 11.71 10.60 2.23
C VAL A 25 12.78 10.14 1.26
N GLU A 26 13.74 9.33 1.74
CA GLU A 26 14.82 8.82 0.89
C GLU A 26 14.30 7.90 -0.21
N GLN A 27 13.35 7.02 0.10
CA GLN A 27 12.78 6.12 -0.89
C GLN A 27 11.99 6.89 -1.95
N PHE A 28 11.12 7.81 -1.55
CA PHE A 28 10.30 8.57 -2.51
C PHE A 28 11.14 9.45 -3.43
N ARG A 29 12.32 9.87 -3.01
CA ARG A 29 13.26 10.60 -3.91
C ARG A 29 13.75 9.74 -5.07
N ARG A 30 13.84 8.43 -4.86
CA ARG A 30 14.37 7.47 -5.84
C ARG A 30 13.31 6.86 -6.73
N LEU A 31 12.06 6.87 -6.29
CA LEU A 31 10.96 6.24 -7.01
C LEU A 31 10.43 7.16 -8.10
N THR A 32 10.09 6.56 -9.23
CA THR A 32 9.48 7.28 -10.35
C THR A 32 7.96 7.09 -10.30
N PRO A 33 7.17 8.15 -10.13
CA PRO A 33 5.71 8.06 -10.20
C PRO A 33 5.22 7.57 -11.56
N PRO A 34 4.00 7.01 -11.64
CA PRO A 34 3.03 6.91 -10.57
C PRO A 34 3.28 5.71 -9.64
N LEU A 35 2.87 5.85 -8.38
CA LEU A 35 2.70 4.73 -7.48
C LEU A 35 1.24 4.30 -7.52
N LEU A 36 1.00 3.00 -7.43
CA LEU A 36 -0.35 2.42 -7.53
C LEU A 36 -0.83 1.98 -6.15
N SER A 37 -2.08 2.24 -5.86
CA SER A 37 -2.67 1.85 -4.58
C SER A 37 -4.17 1.56 -4.74
N CYS A 38 -4.89 1.56 -3.63
CA CYS A 38 -6.33 1.32 -3.61
C CYS A 38 -7.00 2.21 -2.57
N GLU A 39 -8.32 2.36 -2.67
CA GLU A 39 -9.05 3.24 -1.78
C GLU A 39 -9.01 2.80 -0.32
N ALA A 40 -8.89 1.50 -0.05
CA ALA A 40 -8.72 1.01 1.33
C ALA A 40 -7.44 1.55 1.97
N VAL A 41 -6.35 1.62 1.21
CA VAL A 41 -5.09 2.22 1.65
C VAL A 41 -5.26 3.73 1.86
N VAL A 42 -5.95 4.42 0.95
CA VAL A 42 -6.22 5.85 1.08
C VAL A 42 -6.98 6.14 2.39
N ALA A 43 -8.02 5.37 2.67
CA ALA A 43 -8.83 5.54 3.88
C ALA A 43 -7.99 5.36 5.14
N GLU A 44 -7.18 4.33 5.18
CA GLU A 44 -6.30 4.04 6.32
C GLU A 44 -5.23 5.13 6.49
N THR A 45 -4.65 5.59 5.40
CA THR A 45 -3.66 6.68 5.39
C THR A 45 -4.26 7.96 5.95
N CYS A 46 -5.44 8.35 5.48
CA CYS A 46 -6.14 9.54 5.97
C CYS A 46 -6.46 9.45 7.46
N PHE A 47 -6.91 8.27 7.92
CA PHE A 47 -7.20 8.04 9.33
C PHE A 47 -5.95 8.21 10.19
N LEU A 48 -4.84 7.60 9.80
CA LEU A 48 -3.60 7.66 10.57
C LEU A 48 -2.97 9.05 10.56
N LEU A 49 -3.06 9.78 9.45
CA LEU A 49 -2.59 11.17 9.38
C LEU A 49 -3.37 12.05 10.33
N ALA A 50 -4.70 11.98 10.32
CA ALA A 50 -5.55 12.76 11.23
C ALA A 50 -5.23 12.44 12.69
N ARG A 51 -5.06 11.17 13.00
CA ARG A 51 -4.72 10.70 14.34
C ARG A 51 -3.36 11.22 14.81
N ALA A 52 -2.41 11.39 13.89
CA ALA A 52 -1.08 11.94 14.19
C ALA A 52 -1.05 13.47 14.22
N GLY A 53 -2.18 14.15 14.01
CA GLY A 53 -2.28 15.59 14.02
C GLY A 53 -1.98 16.28 12.69
N PHE A 54 -2.00 15.53 11.60
CA PHE A 54 -1.77 16.05 10.25
C PHE A 54 -3.09 16.10 9.46
N ASP A 55 -3.14 16.99 8.47
CA ASP A 55 -4.30 17.11 7.58
C ASP A 55 -4.39 15.90 6.63
N PRO A 56 -5.47 15.10 6.70
CA PRO A 56 -5.62 13.96 5.79
C PRO A 56 -5.68 14.36 4.32
N ALA A 57 -6.06 15.61 4.01
CA ALA A 57 -6.07 16.11 2.64
C ALA A 57 -4.69 16.09 1.99
N LEU A 58 -3.61 16.05 2.77
CA LEU A 58 -2.24 15.92 2.23
C LEU A 58 -2.08 14.66 1.38
N ALA A 59 -2.67 13.54 1.79
CA ALA A 59 -2.64 12.32 1.00
C ALA A 59 -3.42 12.47 -0.30
N LEU A 60 -4.57 13.14 -0.26
CA LEU A 60 -5.41 13.33 -1.44
C LEU A 60 -4.73 14.18 -2.52
N GLN A 61 -3.85 15.10 -2.13
CA GLN A 61 -3.07 15.89 -3.08
C GLN A 61 -2.18 15.01 -3.98
N PHE A 62 -1.67 13.91 -3.46
CA PHE A 62 -0.86 12.96 -4.24
C PHE A 62 -1.67 12.35 -5.38
N ILE A 63 -2.95 12.08 -5.11
CA ILE A 63 -3.87 11.53 -6.11
C ILE A 63 -4.22 12.61 -7.15
N GLU A 64 -4.55 13.83 -6.70
CA GLU A 64 -4.84 14.95 -7.59
C GLU A 64 -3.71 15.24 -8.56
N ARG A 65 -2.46 15.14 -8.09
CA ARG A 65 -1.26 15.41 -8.89
C ARG A 65 -0.80 14.22 -9.74
N GLY A 66 -1.48 13.08 -9.65
CA GLY A 66 -1.12 11.89 -10.40
C GLY A 66 0.09 11.14 -9.86
N VAL A 67 0.61 11.50 -8.70
CA VAL A 67 1.72 10.78 -8.05
C VAL A 67 1.26 9.40 -7.57
N VAL A 68 0.03 9.33 -7.04
CA VAL A 68 -0.62 8.07 -6.69
C VAL A 68 -1.84 7.90 -7.58
N GLN A 69 -1.97 6.72 -8.17
CA GLN A 69 -3.12 6.33 -8.98
C GLN A 69 -3.82 5.13 -8.33
N LEU A 70 -5.12 5.03 -8.55
CA LEU A 70 -5.98 4.02 -7.93
C LEU A 70 -6.62 3.13 -9.00
N PRO A 71 -5.85 2.23 -9.65
CA PRO A 71 -6.37 1.40 -10.74
C PRO A 71 -7.10 0.15 -10.25
N PHE A 72 -7.53 0.13 -9.00
CA PHE A 72 -8.12 -1.03 -8.35
C PHE A 72 -9.59 -0.78 -8.04
N ALA A 73 -10.48 -1.57 -8.66
CA ALA A 73 -11.91 -1.55 -8.36
C ALA A 73 -12.25 -2.80 -7.56
N LEU A 74 -12.57 -2.65 -6.28
CA LEU A 74 -12.86 -3.76 -5.38
C LEU A 74 -13.97 -4.65 -5.92
N GLN A 75 -15.02 -4.04 -6.47
CA GLN A 75 -16.17 -4.80 -7.02
C GLN A 75 -15.74 -5.79 -8.10
N ASP A 76 -14.80 -5.39 -8.95
CA ASP A 76 -14.31 -6.24 -10.04
C ASP A 76 -13.38 -7.35 -9.55
N GLN A 77 -12.84 -7.23 -8.35
CA GLN A 77 -11.87 -8.15 -7.75
C GLN A 77 -12.43 -8.87 -6.52
N ILE A 78 -13.73 -8.79 -6.30
CA ILE A 78 -14.33 -9.17 -5.00
C ILE A 78 -14.09 -10.63 -4.63
N SER A 79 -14.21 -11.55 -5.58
CA SER A 79 -14.00 -12.98 -5.28
C SER A 79 -12.58 -13.29 -4.90
N ALA A 80 -11.60 -12.69 -5.60
CA ALA A 80 -10.20 -12.86 -5.29
C ALA A 80 -9.84 -12.27 -3.92
N VAL A 81 -10.36 -11.08 -3.61
CA VAL A 81 -10.11 -10.42 -2.31
C VAL A 81 -10.72 -11.22 -1.17
N ARG A 82 -11.95 -11.73 -1.33
CA ARG A 82 -12.57 -12.61 -0.32
C ARG A 82 -11.74 -13.86 -0.05
N ALA A 83 -11.22 -14.48 -1.10
CA ALA A 83 -10.37 -15.67 -0.95
C ALA A 83 -9.09 -15.36 -0.20
N LEU A 84 -8.47 -14.20 -0.45
CA LEU A 84 -7.27 -13.77 0.26
C LEU A 84 -7.53 -13.48 1.73
N LEU A 85 -8.64 -12.83 2.06
CA LEU A 85 -9.03 -12.59 3.46
C LEU A 85 -9.24 -13.90 4.20
N LYS A 86 -9.83 -14.90 3.56
CA LYS A 86 -10.00 -16.23 4.17
C LYS A 86 -8.67 -16.94 4.34
N ARG A 87 -7.82 -16.90 3.33
CA ARG A 87 -6.50 -17.56 3.37
C ARG A 87 -5.63 -17.02 4.49
N TYR A 88 -5.64 -15.72 4.73
CA TYR A 88 -4.80 -15.04 5.72
C TYR A 88 -5.56 -14.57 6.96
N ASP A 89 -6.67 -15.25 7.31
CA ASP A 89 -7.49 -14.88 8.45
C ASP A 89 -6.76 -15.02 9.80
N ASN A 90 -5.75 -15.85 9.85
CA ASN A 90 -4.92 -16.06 11.06
C ASN A 90 -3.74 -15.10 11.16
N VAL A 91 -3.44 -14.33 10.13
CA VAL A 91 -2.34 -13.34 10.20
C VAL A 91 -2.70 -12.12 11.06
N PRO A 92 -3.89 -11.48 11.12
CA PRO A 92 -5.02 -11.38 10.21
C PRO A 92 -4.80 -10.28 9.15
N ALA A 93 -5.08 -10.58 7.90
CA ALA A 93 -4.98 -9.59 6.84
C ALA A 93 -6.17 -8.62 6.88
N SER A 94 -5.90 -7.33 6.69
CA SER A 94 -6.93 -6.31 6.51
C SER A 94 -7.43 -6.30 5.07
N LEU A 95 -8.52 -5.58 4.82
CA LEU A 95 -9.00 -5.35 3.45
C LEU A 95 -7.92 -4.67 2.60
N ALA A 96 -7.21 -3.70 3.16
CA ALA A 96 -6.11 -3.02 2.46
C ALA A 96 -5.00 -4.00 2.09
N ASP A 97 -4.62 -4.89 3.00
CA ASP A 97 -3.61 -5.93 2.74
C ASP A 97 -4.04 -6.84 1.59
N ALA A 98 -5.26 -7.36 1.65
CA ALA A 98 -5.79 -8.26 0.63
C ALA A 98 -5.90 -7.56 -0.73
N ALA A 99 -6.30 -6.30 -0.75
CA ALA A 99 -6.36 -5.50 -1.97
C ALA A 99 -4.97 -5.30 -2.58
N LEU A 100 -3.96 -5.04 -1.76
CA LEU A 100 -2.57 -4.88 -2.24
C LEU A 100 -2.00 -6.20 -2.77
N ILE A 101 -2.29 -7.33 -2.11
CA ILE A 101 -1.90 -8.64 -2.62
C ILE A 101 -2.52 -8.86 -4.00
N ARG A 102 -3.83 -8.59 -4.13
CA ARG A 102 -4.52 -8.74 -5.42
C ARG A 102 -3.96 -7.80 -6.48
N LEU A 103 -3.67 -6.56 -6.11
CA LEU A 103 -3.05 -5.60 -7.02
C LEU A 103 -1.69 -6.11 -7.51
N ALA A 104 -0.92 -6.75 -6.63
CA ALA A 104 0.35 -7.39 -7.01
C ALA A 104 0.13 -8.58 -7.95
N GLU A 105 -0.99 -9.28 -7.82
CA GLU A 105 -1.30 -10.42 -8.70
C GLU A 105 -1.68 -10.01 -10.12
N VAL A 106 -2.38 -8.87 -10.27
CA VAL A 106 -2.84 -8.42 -11.59
C VAL A 106 -1.78 -7.65 -12.37
N HIS A 107 -0.60 -7.45 -11.80
CA HIS A 107 0.54 -6.81 -12.47
C HIS A 107 1.68 -7.82 -12.64
N ASP A 108 2.35 -7.79 -13.79
CA ASP A 108 3.40 -8.76 -14.13
C ASP A 108 4.67 -8.59 -13.31
N SER A 109 5.01 -7.36 -12.95
CA SER A 109 6.26 -7.03 -12.28
C SER A 109 6.01 -6.06 -11.14
N PRO A 110 5.35 -6.52 -10.04
CA PRO A 110 5.05 -5.65 -8.91
C PRO A 110 6.24 -5.45 -8.00
N LEU A 111 6.33 -4.27 -7.40
CA LEU A 111 7.27 -3.93 -6.34
C LEU A 111 6.51 -3.10 -5.32
N LEU A 112 6.35 -3.62 -4.11
CA LEU A 112 5.55 -2.99 -3.05
C LEU A 112 6.45 -2.30 -2.05
N ILE A 113 6.21 -1.00 -1.83
CA ILE A 113 6.83 -0.27 -0.73
C ILE A 113 5.93 -0.35 0.50
N THR A 114 6.47 -0.88 1.60
CA THR A 114 5.73 -1.15 2.84
C THR A 114 6.65 -1.08 4.06
N THR A 115 6.06 -0.78 5.21
CA THR A 115 6.71 -0.92 6.53
C THR A 115 6.15 -2.11 7.31
N ASP A 116 5.21 -2.86 6.73
CA ASP A 116 4.52 -3.97 7.38
C ASP A 116 5.23 -5.30 7.07
N SER A 117 5.80 -5.91 8.12
CA SER A 117 6.52 -7.18 8.00
C SER A 117 5.62 -8.34 7.57
N ASP A 118 4.30 -8.24 7.70
CA ASP A 118 3.38 -9.29 7.27
C ASP A 118 3.45 -9.54 5.76
N PHE A 119 3.90 -8.55 4.97
CA PHE A 119 4.10 -8.74 3.53
C PHE A 119 5.23 -9.72 3.19
N HIS A 120 6.07 -10.09 4.15
CA HIS A 120 7.00 -11.21 3.99
C HIS A 120 6.29 -12.57 4.05
N ILE A 121 5.08 -12.61 4.65
CA ILE A 121 4.27 -13.82 4.77
C ILE A 121 3.35 -13.99 3.55
N TYR A 122 2.75 -12.90 3.09
CA TYR A 122 1.81 -12.93 1.98
C TYR A 122 2.48 -13.38 0.68
N ARG A 123 1.70 -14.04 -0.17
CA ARG A 123 2.17 -14.56 -1.46
C ARG A 123 1.23 -14.12 -2.58
N ARG A 124 1.78 -13.80 -3.73
CA ARG A 124 1.00 -13.60 -4.94
C ARG A 124 0.86 -14.93 -5.68
N HIS A 125 -0.30 -15.16 -6.29
CA HIS A 125 -0.62 -16.43 -6.96
C HIS A 125 -0.41 -17.66 -6.08
N GLY A 126 -0.59 -17.50 -4.78
CA GLY A 126 -0.51 -18.58 -3.79
C GLY A 126 0.89 -19.01 -3.40
N ARG A 127 1.93 -18.74 -4.20
CA ARG A 127 3.28 -19.29 -3.99
C ARG A 127 4.40 -18.26 -4.08
N GLN A 128 4.24 -17.24 -4.91
CA GLN A 128 5.32 -16.31 -5.22
C GLN A 128 5.43 -15.23 -4.14
N THR A 129 6.64 -14.92 -3.74
CA THR A 129 6.88 -13.77 -2.89
C THR A 129 6.54 -12.48 -3.64
N ILE A 130 6.10 -11.47 -2.90
CA ILE A 130 5.90 -10.14 -3.44
C ILE A 130 7.21 -9.39 -3.24
N PRO A 131 7.86 -8.88 -4.29
CA PRO A 131 9.07 -8.06 -4.11
C PRO A 131 8.76 -6.79 -3.29
N LEU A 132 9.59 -6.51 -2.29
CA LEU A 132 9.34 -5.44 -1.32
C LEU A 132 10.46 -4.42 -1.27
N ILE A 133 10.10 -3.15 -1.00
CA ILE A 133 11.00 -2.12 -0.48
C ILE A 133 10.59 -1.88 0.97
N THR A 134 11.47 -2.20 1.91
CA THR A 134 11.22 -2.06 3.35
C THR A 134 12.38 -1.38 4.04
N PRO A 135 12.14 -0.76 5.20
CA PRO A 135 13.22 -0.18 5.99
C PRO A 135 14.15 -1.21 6.58
#